data_71389e6cbca4b825edc24d2efeb05573
#
_entry.id   71389e6cbca4b825edc24d2efeb05573
#
_cell.length_a   1.000
_cell.length_b   1.000
_cell.length_c   1.000
_cell.angle_alpha   90.00
_cell.angle_beta   90.00
_cell.angle_gamma   90.00
#
_symmetry.space_group_name_H-M   'P 1'
#
loop_
_entity.id
_entity.type
_entity.pdbx_description
1 polymer ?
#
loop_
_entity_poly.entity_id
_entity_poly.type
_entity_poly.pdbx_seq_one_letter_code
_entity_poly.pdbx_strand_id
1 'polypeptide(L)'
;DISHVTVSGAVPGVEVANYFTNRPYGSDPSQVKLIQMFAVDYDYLPAYLPDLICGRCFSEDFGGDLNRIVLNEEAVRLLGYESPEAALGQQVKMEVVADPLEIIGVVRNYHQQSLSVAYKPIIFFMKERVPFIETPYISIRLTGEGEDSVLAEIRQLYHEYFPTSLFSYFFLNDLNTFLYKSDRNFGWIFAGAALLA
;
A
#
# COMPACT_ATOMS: atom_id res chain seq x y z
N ASP A 1 3.68 23.34 -7.71
CA ASP A 1 2.63 23.23 -6.66
C ASP A 1 2.52 21.80 -6.15
N ILE A 2 2.15 21.65 -4.86
CA ILE A 2 1.88 20.35 -4.22
C ILE A 2 0.38 20.05 -4.36
N SER A 3 0.03 18.88 -4.85
CA SER A 3 -1.38 18.47 -5.01
C SER A 3 -1.85 17.46 -3.95
N HIS A 4 -0.96 16.57 -3.48
CA HIS A 4 -1.26 15.58 -2.46
C HIS A 4 -0.06 15.35 -1.57
N VAL A 5 -0.33 15.11 -0.29
CA VAL A 5 0.67 14.67 0.70
C VAL A 5 0.05 13.50 1.45
N THR A 6 0.77 12.39 1.59
CA THR A 6 0.30 11.22 2.33
C THR A 6 1.43 10.56 3.11
N VAL A 7 1.08 9.96 4.26
CA VAL A 7 2.00 9.22 5.12
C VAL A 7 1.62 7.75 5.14
N SER A 8 2.60 6.89 4.87
CA SER A 8 2.32 5.45 4.75
C SER A 8 3.47 4.55 5.19
N GLY A 9 3.11 3.30 5.50
CA GLY A 9 4.06 2.21 5.74
C GLY A 9 4.58 1.55 4.46
N ALA A 10 4.04 1.93 3.30
CA ALA A 10 4.41 1.36 2.01
C ALA A 10 4.22 2.37 0.89
N VAL A 11 5.02 2.25 -0.15
CA VAL A 11 4.82 2.96 -1.43
C VAL A 11 4.91 1.95 -2.57
N PRO A 12 4.19 2.15 -3.69
CA PRO A 12 4.27 1.27 -4.85
C PRO A 12 5.71 1.12 -5.33
N GLY A 13 6.11 -0.13 -5.64
CA GLY A 13 7.46 -0.44 -6.10
C GLY A 13 8.47 -0.77 -4.98
N VAL A 14 8.14 -0.55 -3.72
CA VAL A 14 9.00 -0.91 -2.58
C VAL A 14 8.46 -2.15 -1.88
N GLU A 15 9.30 -3.15 -1.70
CA GLU A 15 8.92 -4.35 -0.94
C GLU A 15 8.71 -4.02 0.53
N VAL A 16 7.58 -4.47 1.06
CA VAL A 16 7.23 -4.31 2.48
C VAL A 16 7.03 -5.69 3.10
N ALA A 17 7.72 -5.95 4.20
CA ALA A 17 7.68 -7.24 4.89
C ALA A 17 6.65 -7.30 6.05
N ASN A 18 5.69 -6.38 6.09
CA ASN A 18 4.67 -6.32 7.14
C ASN A 18 3.55 -7.33 6.87
N TYR A 19 3.76 -8.58 7.24
CA TYR A 19 2.78 -9.66 7.13
C TYR A 19 2.24 -10.02 8.50
N PHE A 20 0.90 -10.06 8.61
CA PHE A 20 0.21 -10.49 9.83
C PHE A 20 -0.83 -11.56 9.51
N THR A 21 -1.16 -12.34 10.53
CA THR A 21 -2.21 -13.34 10.45
C THR A 21 -3.59 -12.70 10.59
N ASN A 22 -4.45 -13.02 9.65
CA ASN A 22 -5.80 -12.51 9.51
C ASN A 22 -6.76 -13.64 9.16
N ARG A 23 -8.02 -13.52 9.56
CA ARG A 23 -9.10 -14.47 9.20
C ARG A 23 -10.45 -13.77 9.20
N PRO A 24 -11.46 -14.28 8.50
CA PRO A 24 -12.83 -13.80 8.66
C PRO A 24 -13.27 -13.91 10.12
N TYR A 25 -13.93 -12.87 10.63
CA TYR A 25 -14.42 -12.89 12.01
C TYR A 25 -15.45 -14.01 12.21
N GLY A 26 -15.35 -14.74 13.32
CA GLY A 26 -16.22 -15.89 13.59
C GLY A 26 -15.79 -17.20 12.90
N SER A 27 -14.78 -17.18 12.02
CA SER A 27 -14.22 -18.42 11.45
C SER A 27 -13.36 -19.18 12.46
N ASP A 28 -13.05 -20.45 12.16
CA ASP A 28 -12.16 -21.27 12.97
C ASP A 28 -10.80 -20.60 13.14
N PRO A 29 -10.24 -20.52 14.36
CA PRO A 29 -8.92 -19.95 14.62
C PRO A 29 -7.77 -20.57 13.83
N SER A 30 -7.91 -21.79 13.34
CA SER A 30 -6.91 -22.43 12.47
C SER A 30 -6.90 -21.91 11.03
N GLN A 31 -7.94 -21.17 10.61
CA GLN A 31 -8.09 -20.64 9.25
C GLN A 31 -7.38 -19.31 9.02
N VAL A 32 -6.35 -19.02 9.79
CA VAL A 32 -5.55 -17.80 9.63
C VAL A 32 -4.83 -17.77 8.28
N LYS A 33 -4.78 -16.58 7.69
CA LYS A 33 -4.08 -16.27 6.44
C LYS A 33 -3.03 -15.22 6.70
N LEU A 34 -1.86 -15.38 6.12
CA LEU A 34 -0.80 -14.37 6.15
C LEU A 34 -1.07 -13.35 5.06
N ILE A 35 -1.35 -12.12 5.44
CA ILE A 35 -1.72 -11.02 4.53
C ILE A 35 -0.80 -9.83 4.78
N GLN A 36 -0.38 -9.18 3.71
CA GLN A 36 0.43 -7.97 3.77
C GLN A 36 -0.41 -6.79 4.29
N MET A 37 0.13 -6.04 5.23
CA MET A 37 -0.60 -5.00 5.95
C MET A 37 0.05 -3.64 5.70
N PHE A 38 -0.74 -2.68 5.19
CA PHE A 38 -0.27 -1.32 4.91
C PHE A 38 -0.96 -0.31 5.82
N ALA A 39 -0.18 0.29 6.71
CA ALA A 39 -0.60 1.42 7.51
C ALA A 39 -0.62 2.67 6.62
N VAL A 40 -1.76 3.33 6.52
CA VAL A 40 -1.98 4.47 5.63
C VAL A 40 -2.74 5.58 6.33
N ASP A 41 -2.69 6.78 5.79
CA ASP A 41 -3.59 7.88 6.12
C ASP A 41 -4.76 7.97 5.14
N TYR A 42 -5.59 9.00 5.28
CA TYR A 42 -6.78 9.20 4.44
C TYR A 42 -6.47 9.48 2.97
N ASP A 43 -5.32 10.11 2.71
CA ASP A 43 -4.93 10.55 1.38
C ASP A 43 -4.18 9.50 0.55
N TYR A 44 -3.73 8.41 1.18
CA TYR A 44 -2.95 7.37 0.50
C TYR A 44 -3.71 6.73 -0.66
N LEU A 45 -4.92 6.24 -0.38
CA LEU A 45 -5.71 5.57 -1.40
C LEU A 45 -6.07 6.52 -2.56
N PRO A 46 -6.54 7.73 -2.36
CA PRO A 46 -6.73 8.72 -3.43
C PRO A 46 -5.44 9.10 -4.18
N ALA A 47 -4.30 9.15 -3.48
CA ALA A 47 -3.04 9.54 -4.10
C ALA A 47 -2.45 8.48 -5.04
N TYR A 48 -2.55 7.21 -4.66
CA TYR A 48 -1.85 6.13 -5.38
C TYR A 48 -2.73 5.23 -6.21
N LEU A 49 -4.05 5.23 -5.93
CA LEU A 49 -4.73 4.03 -6.20
C LEU A 49 -5.50 3.88 -7.40
N PRO A 50 -5.42 2.55 -7.60
CA PRO A 50 -6.20 1.87 -8.59
C PRO A 50 -7.68 2.12 -8.30
N ASP A 51 -8.47 1.80 -9.32
CA ASP A 51 -9.92 1.91 -9.27
C ASP A 51 -10.50 1.22 -8.03
N LEU A 52 -11.31 1.95 -7.29
CA LEU A 52 -12.19 1.38 -6.28
C LEU A 52 -13.22 0.49 -7.01
N ILE A 53 -13.29 -0.78 -6.65
CA ILE A 53 -14.22 -1.74 -7.26
C ILE A 53 -15.60 -1.57 -6.63
N CYS A 54 -15.65 -1.55 -5.30
CA CYS A 54 -16.88 -1.37 -4.55
C CYS A 54 -16.62 -0.77 -3.17
N GLY A 55 -17.67 -0.23 -2.54
CA GLY A 55 -17.57 0.41 -1.23
C GLY A 55 -16.99 1.81 -1.31
N ARG A 56 -16.10 2.17 -0.36
CA ARG A 56 -15.45 3.47 -0.27
C ARG A 56 -14.01 3.37 0.26
N CYS A 57 -13.22 4.40 0.03
CA CYS A 57 -11.95 4.64 0.71
C CYS A 57 -12.16 5.19 2.13
N PHE A 58 -11.08 5.34 2.87
CA PHE A 58 -11.08 6.03 4.16
C PHE A 58 -11.46 7.50 4.00
N SER A 59 -12.18 8.08 4.98
CA SER A 59 -12.53 9.50 5.01
C SER A 59 -12.76 9.96 6.44
N GLU A 60 -12.33 11.17 6.74
CA GLU A 60 -12.59 11.84 8.03
C GLU A 60 -14.07 12.13 8.25
N ASP A 61 -14.84 12.31 7.17
CA ASP A 61 -16.27 12.65 7.21
C ASP A 61 -17.16 11.60 7.89
N PHE A 62 -16.67 10.36 7.98
CA PHE A 62 -17.45 9.24 8.56
C PHE A 62 -17.12 8.97 10.04
N GLY A 63 -16.57 9.93 10.76
CA GLY A 63 -16.37 9.83 12.21
C GLY A 63 -15.24 8.89 12.65
N GLY A 64 -14.29 8.66 11.77
CA GLY A 64 -13.08 7.89 12.02
C GLY A 64 -13.18 6.43 11.58
N ASP A 65 -12.26 6.06 10.74
CA ASP A 65 -12.18 4.72 10.13
C ASP A 65 -11.18 3.80 10.86
N LEU A 66 -10.89 4.04 12.15
CA LEU A 66 -9.90 3.27 12.93
C LEU A 66 -10.20 1.78 13.01
N ASN A 67 -11.47 1.39 13.00
CA ASN A 67 -11.89 -0.02 13.04
C ASN A 67 -12.32 -0.53 11.65
N ARG A 68 -11.81 0.09 10.59
CA ARG A 68 -12.17 -0.22 9.21
C ARG A 68 -10.94 -0.54 8.38
N ILE A 69 -11.16 -1.34 7.33
CA ILE A 69 -10.12 -1.77 6.41
C ILE A 69 -10.62 -1.71 4.97
N VAL A 70 -9.66 -1.52 4.06
CA VAL A 70 -9.85 -1.68 2.62
C VAL A 70 -8.99 -2.84 2.15
N LEU A 71 -9.53 -3.69 1.29
CA LEU A 71 -8.85 -4.86 0.75
C LEU A 71 -8.51 -4.65 -0.73
N ASN A 72 -7.50 -5.37 -1.23
CA ASN A 72 -7.41 -5.61 -2.67
C ASN A 72 -8.15 -6.92 -3.05
N GLU A 73 -8.38 -7.14 -4.35
CA GLU A 73 -9.08 -8.36 -4.85
C GLU A 73 -8.42 -9.65 -4.37
N GLU A 74 -7.09 -9.69 -4.30
CA GLU A 74 -6.36 -10.88 -3.88
C GLU A 74 -6.58 -11.18 -2.39
N ALA A 75 -6.72 -10.17 -1.53
CA ALA A 75 -7.08 -10.37 -0.13
C ALA A 75 -8.52 -10.89 0.02
N VAL A 76 -9.46 -10.38 -0.78
CA VAL A 76 -10.84 -10.90 -0.83
C VAL A 76 -10.85 -12.38 -1.16
N ARG A 77 -10.13 -12.78 -2.23
CA ARG A 77 -10.01 -14.16 -2.66
C ARG A 77 -9.37 -15.07 -1.60
N LEU A 78 -8.26 -14.60 -0.99
CA LEU A 78 -7.53 -15.38 0.02
C LEU A 78 -8.34 -15.58 1.31
N LEU A 79 -9.16 -14.58 1.69
CA LEU A 79 -10.07 -14.67 2.85
C LEU A 79 -11.29 -15.56 2.56
N GLY A 80 -11.52 -15.93 1.29
CA GLY A 80 -12.59 -16.87 0.90
C GLY A 80 -13.94 -16.20 0.65
N TYR A 81 -14.00 -14.91 0.43
CA TYR A 81 -15.22 -14.22 -0.01
C TYR A 81 -15.48 -14.49 -1.50
N GLU A 82 -16.75 -14.67 -1.86
CA GLU A 82 -17.16 -15.06 -3.22
C GLU A 82 -16.97 -13.93 -4.25
N SER A 83 -17.11 -12.69 -3.80
CA SER A 83 -16.91 -11.48 -4.64
C SER A 83 -16.47 -10.28 -3.78
N PRO A 84 -15.96 -9.20 -4.40
CA PRO A 84 -15.71 -7.94 -3.73
C PRO A 84 -16.92 -7.40 -2.97
N GLU A 85 -18.11 -7.46 -3.57
CA GLU A 85 -19.34 -6.98 -2.97
C GLU A 85 -19.76 -7.82 -1.75
N ALA A 86 -19.53 -9.14 -1.81
CA ALA A 86 -19.80 -10.05 -0.70
C ALA A 86 -18.87 -9.84 0.50
N ALA A 87 -17.71 -9.24 0.28
CA ALA A 87 -16.78 -8.87 1.34
C ALA A 87 -17.19 -7.59 2.09
N LEU A 88 -17.93 -6.67 1.45
CA LEU A 88 -18.33 -5.42 2.08
C LEU A 88 -19.18 -5.64 3.33
N GLY A 89 -18.87 -4.89 4.39
CA GLY A 89 -19.54 -4.99 5.68
C GLY A 89 -19.19 -6.24 6.49
N GLN A 90 -18.44 -7.18 5.92
CA GLN A 90 -17.90 -8.31 6.67
C GLN A 90 -16.76 -7.87 7.59
N GLN A 91 -16.49 -8.66 8.59
CA GLN A 91 -15.45 -8.36 9.57
C GLN A 91 -14.26 -9.32 9.44
N VAL A 92 -13.08 -8.77 9.62
CA VAL A 92 -11.81 -9.50 9.65
C VAL A 92 -11.22 -9.41 11.06
N LYS A 93 -10.84 -10.54 11.63
CA LYS A 93 -10.03 -10.59 12.83
C LYS A 93 -8.57 -10.53 12.43
N MET A 94 -7.94 -9.43 12.77
CA MET A 94 -6.49 -9.24 12.72
C MET A 94 -5.93 -9.65 14.09
N GLU A 95 -5.02 -10.61 14.14
CA GLU A 95 -4.58 -11.19 15.43
C GLU A 95 -3.83 -10.20 16.33
N VAL A 96 -3.27 -9.14 15.75
CA VAL A 96 -2.56 -8.08 16.49
C VAL A 96 -3.49 -6.99 17.07
N VAL A 97 -4.79 -7.06 16.78
CA VAL A 97 -5.79 -6.08 17.25
C VAL A 97 -6.90 -6.79 18.00
N ALA A 98 -7.35 -6.20 19.12
CA ALA A 98 -8.37 -6.81 19.97
C ALA A 98 -9.73 -6.95 19.25
N ASP A 99 -10.19 -5.87 18.61
CA ASP A 99 -11.50 -5.81 17.97
C ASP A 99 -11.42 -6.23 16.50
N PRO A 100 -12.48 -6.85 15.94
CA PRO A 100 -12.55 -7.10 14.52
C PRO A 100 -12.66 -5.79 13.72
N LEU A 101 -12.20 -5.82 12.47
CA LEU A 101 -12.20 -4.67 11.56
C LEU A 101 -13.21 -4.89 10.43
N GLU A 102 -14.02 -3.88 10.15
CA GLU A 102 -15.04 -3.91 9.09
C GLU A 102 -14.42 -3.60 7.72
N ILE A 103 -14.75 -4.39 6.72
CA ILE A 103 -14.38 -4.15 5.32
C ILE A 103 -15.31 -3.08 4.74
N ILE A 104 -14.76 -1.90 4.42
CA ILE A 104 -15.53 -0.77 3.86
C ILE A 104 -15.31 -0.56 2.37
N GLY A 105 -14.30 -1.17 1.79
CA GLY A 105 -14.01 -1.02 0.37
C GLY A 105 -13.10 -2.12 -0.16
N VAL A 106 -13.19 -2.33 -1.45
CA VAL A 106 -12.30 -3.21 -2.20
C VAL A 106 -11.75 -2.46 -3.39
N VAL A 107 -10.42 -2.48 -3.52
CA VAL A 107 -9.67 -1.88 -4.63
C VAL A 107 -9.13 -2.93 -5.56
N ARG A 108 -8.91 -2.55 -6.82
CA ARG A 108 -8.29 -3.40 -7.82
C ARG A 108 -6.88 -3.81 -7.39
N ASN A 109 -6.47 -5.01 -7.80
CA ASN A 109 -5.09 -5.43 -7.64
C ASN A 109 -4.13 -4.49 -8.37
N TYR A 110 -3.00 -4.22 -7.75
CA TYR A 110 -1.90 -3.51 -8.37
C TYR A 110 -0.56 -4.19 -8.05
N HIS A 111 0.45 -3.94 -8.85
CA HIS A 111 1.77 -4.49 -8.62
C HIS A 111 2.52 -3.64 -7.58
N GLN A 112 2.60 -4.15 -6.36
CA GLN A 112 3.41 -3.56 -5.29
C GLN A 112 4.90 -3.73 -5.53
N GLN A 113 5.26 -4.71 -6.34
CA GLN A 113 6.62 -5.06 -6.73
C GLN A 113 6.73 -5.10 -8.26
N SER A 114 7.73 -5.84 -8.78
CA SER A 114 7.88 -6.10 -10.20
C SER A 114 6.62 -6.75 -10.83
N LEU A 115 6.36 -6.45 -12.10
CA LEU A 115 5.27 -7.04 -12.88
C LEU A 115 5.39 -8.56 -13.04
N SER A 116 6.59 -9.13 -12.85
CA SER A 116 6.83 -10.58 -12.90
C SER A 116 6.33 -11.30 -11.64
N VAL A 117 6.00 -10.57 -10.58
CA VAL A 117 5.50 -11.13 -9.31
C VAL A 117 3.97 -11.13 -9.32
N ALA A 118 3.37 -12.25 -8.93
CA ALA A 118 1.93 -12.32 -8.77
C ALA A 118 1.41 -11.29 -7.73
N TYR A 119 0.17 -10.85 -7.93
CA TYR A 119 -0.47 -9.96 -6.97
C TYR A 119 -0.46 -10.57 -5.56
N LYS A 120 -0.11 -9.75 -4.59
CA LYS A 120 -0.14 -10.15 -3.17
C LYS A 120 -1.42 -9.68 -2.52
N PRO A 121 -1.94 -10.46 -1.55
CA PRO A 121 -3.08 -10.02 -0.75
C PRO A 121 -2.66 -8.87 0.16
N ILE A 122 -3.41 -7.77 0.12
CA ILE A 122 -3.11 -6.54 0.86
C ILE A 122 -4.34 -6.08 1.62
N ILE A 123 -4.13 -5.73 2.89
CA ILE A 123 -5.07 -5.02 3.74
C ILE A 123 -4.52 -3.63 4.02
N PHE A 124 -5.29 -2.60 3.70
CA PHE A 124 -5.03 -1.23 4.12
C PHE A 124 -5.79 -0.93 5.40
N PHE A 125 -5.16 -0.25 6.33
CA PHE A 125 -5.76 0.15 7.61
C PHE A 125 -5.19 1.50 8.06
N MET A 126 -5.93 2.22 8.91
CA MET A 126 -5.49 3.51 9.42
C MET A 126 -4.27 3.36 10.33
N LYS A 127 -3.22 4.13 10.07
CA LYS A 127 -1.92 4.06 10.78
C LYS A 127 -2.04 4.20 12.29
N GLU A 128 -3.03 4.94 12.78
CA GLU A 128 -3.30 5.14 14.20
C GLU A 128 -3.81 3.87 14.90
N ARG A 129 -4.33 2.90 14.14
CA ARG A 129 -4.90 1.66 14.70
C ARG A 129 -3.82 0.72 15.26
N VAL A 130 -2.65 0.70 14.64
CA VAL A 130 -1.53 -0.18 15.01
C VAL A 130 -0.24 0.67 15.10
N PRO A 131 -0.06 1.45 16.18
CA PRO A 131 1.00 2.45 16.26
C PRO A 131 2.44 1.91 16.21
N PHE A 132 2.64 0.61 16.42
CA PHE A 132 3.96 -0.01 16.32
C PHE A 132 4.35 -0.39 14.87
N ILE A 133 3.44 -0.24 13.91
CA ILE A 133 3.77 -0.37 12.50
C ILE A 133 4.29 0.98 12.00
N GLU A 134 5.54 0.98 11.58
CA GLU A 134 6.19 2.19 11.10
C GLU A 134 5.57 2.69 9.79
N THR A 135 5.51 4.03 9.67
CA THR A 135 5.09 4.72 8.44
C THR A 135 6.24 5.63 7.97
N PRO A 136 7.32 5.05 7.42
CA PRO A 136 8.54 5.78 7.11
C PRO A 136 8.44 6.69 5.88
N TYR A 137 7.35 6.60 5.11
CA TYR A 137 7.23 7.34 3.86
C TYR A 137 6.29 8.53 4.01
N ILE A 138 6.79 9.70 3.60
CA ILE A 138 5.99 10.88 3.30
C ILE A 138 6.04 11.03 1.78
N SER A 139 4.91 10.87 1.13
CA SER A 139 4.80 10.94 -0.32
C SER A 139 4.16 12.24 -0.73
N ILE A 140 4.79 12.95 -1.65
CA ILE A 140 4.37 14.27 -2.11
C ILE A 140 4.18 14.21 -3.62
N ARG A 141 2.97 14.54 -4.09
CA ARG A 141 2.69 14.67 -5.51
C ARG A 141 2.88 16.11 -5.93
N LEU A 142 3.83 16.32 -6.82
CA LEU A 142 4.08 17.61 -7.44
C LEU A 142 3.27 17.77 -8.73
N THR A 143 2.83 19.00 -9.02
CA THR A 143 2.15 19.37 -10.25
C THR A 143 2.78 20.62 -10.84
N GLY A 144 2.99 20.65 -12.16
CA GLY A 144 3.57 21.78 -12.86
C GLY A 144 5.09 21.75 -12.92
N GLU A 145 5.67 22.89 -13.32
CA GLU A 145 7.10 23.08 -13.44
C GLU A 145 7.70 23.56 -12.11
N GLY A 146 9.00 23.30 -11.87
CA GLY A 146 9.71 23.78 -10.71
C GLY A 146 9.93 22.75 -9.60
N GLU A 147 10.02 21.48 -9.94
CA GLU A 147 10.27 20.38 -8.98
C GLU A 147 11.50 20.64 -8.10
N ASP A 148 12.60 21.16 -8.66
CA ASP A 148 13.84 21.45 -7.92
C ASP A 148 13.62 22.51 -6.82
N SER A 149 12.81 23.54 -7.11
CA SER A 149 12.51 24.61 -6.14
C SER A 149 11.70 24.06 -4.96
N VAL A 150 10.66 23.28 -5.27
CA VAL A 150 9.81 22.64 -4.24
C VAL A 150 10.62 21.66 -3.41
N LEU A 151 11.49 20.87 -4.04
CA LEU A 151 12.38 19.94 -3.35
C LEU A 151 13.36 20.66 -2.40
N ALA A 152 13.88 21.81 -2.81
CA ALA A 152 14.75 22.64 -1.96
C ALA A 152 14.00 23.16 -0.72
N GLU A 153 12.75 23.60 -0.88
CA GLU A 153 11.90 24.05 0.23
C GLU A 153 11.56 22.89 1.18
N ILE A 154 11.21 21.72 0.65
CA ILE A 154 10.95 20.51 1.45
C ILE A 154 12.19 20.13 2.25
N ARG A 155 13.37 20.14 1.63
CA ARG A 155 14.63 19.85 2.31
C ARG A 155 14.91 20.82 3.45
N GLN A 156 14.66 22.13 3.23
CA GLN A 156 14.83 23.14 4.26
C GLN A 156 13.89 22.89 5.44
N LEU A 157 12.59 22.68 5.19
CA LEU A 157 11.60 22.33 6.21
C LEU A 157 11.99 21.07 6.96
N TYR A 158 12.41 20.02 6.24
CA TYR A 158 12.84 18.77 6.87
C TYR A 158 13.98 19.00 7.86
N HIS A 159 15.00 19.75 7.50
CA HIS A 159 16.12 20.06 8.40
C HIS A 159 15.73 20.94 9.58
N GLU A 160 14.72 21.79 9.43
CA GLU A 160 14.19 22.60 10.53
C GLU A 160 13.53 21.70 11.60
N TYR A 161 12.70 20.74 11.19
CA TYR A 161 11.98 19.85 12.11
C TYR A 161 12.82 18.64 12.56
N PHE A 162 13.74 18.17 11.74
CA PHE A 162 14.57 16.99 11.98
C PHE A 162 16.07 17.28 11.78
N PRO A 163 16.67 18.14 12.61
CA PRO A 163 18.03 18.66 12.38
C PRO A 163 19.13 17.59 12.43
N THR A 164 18.88 16.46 13.09
CA THR A 164 19.84 15.35 13.23
C THR A 164 19.60 14.19 12.25
N SER A 165 18.53 14.26 11.47
CA SER A 165 18.14 13.18 10.56
C SER A 165 18.64 13.45 9.14
N LEU A 166 19.04 12.38 8.45
CA LEU A 166 19.44 12.46 7.05
C LEU A 166 18.18 12.65 6.17
N PHE A 167 18.16 13.70 5.37
CA PHE A 167 17.15 13.86 4.33
C PHE A 167 17.46 12.91 3.17
N SER A 168 16.54 12.00 2.90
CA SER A 168 16.63 11.04 1.79
C SER A 168 15.32 11.05 1.01
N TYR A 169 15.39 11.01 -0.31
CA TYR A 169 14.22 10.97 -1.17
C TYR A 169 14.50 10.15 -2.44
N PHE A 170 13.45 9.76 -3.12
CA PHE A 170 13.49 9.18 -4.46
C PHE A 170 12.22 9.57 -5.22
N PHE A 171 12.32 9.58 -6.54
CA PHE A 171 11.16 9.75 -7.40
C PHE A 171 10.54 8.39 -7.73
N LEU A 172 9.24 8.28 -7.56
CA LEU A 172 8.51 7.03 -7.82
C LEU A 172 8.63 6.57 -9.28
N ASN A 173 8.71 7.52 -10.23
CA ASN A 173 8.91 7.23 -11.65
C ASN A 173 10.27 6.58 -11.92
N ASP A 174 11.31 6.98 -11.22
CA ASP A 174 12.64 6.39 -11.35
C ASP A 174 12.67 4.97 -10.81
N LEU A 175 12.03 4.75 -9.66
CA LEU A 175 11.88 3.44 -9.06
C LEU A 175 11.14 2.47 -10.00
N ASN A 176 10.01 2.90 -10.54
CA ASN A 176 9.25 2.12 -11.52
C ASN A 176 10.11 1.80 -12.75
N THR A 177 10.84 2.78 -13.30
CA THR A 177 11.72 2.58 -14.44
C THR A 177 12.81 1.56 -14.18
N PHE A 178 13.37 1.57 -12.97
CA PHE A 178 14.39 0.58 -12.54
C PHE A 178 13.81 -0.84 -12.48
N LEU A 179 12.63 -1.00 -11.88
CA LEU A 179 11.95 -2.30 -11.82
C LEU A 179 11.62 -2.85 -13.22
N TYR A 180 11.10 -2.02 -14.11
CA TYR A 180 10.82 -2.41 -15.49
C TYR A 180 12.08 -2.78 -16.30
N LYS A 181 13.19 -2.06 -16.11
CA LYS A 181 14.46 -2.36 -16.79
C LYS A 181 15.07 -3.68 -16.31
N SER A 182 14.98 -3.96 -15.01
CA SER A 182 15.45 -5.23 -14.44
C SER A 182 14.72 -6.42 -15.07
N ASP A 183 13.39 -6.38 -15.13
CA ASP A 183 12.58 -7.45 -15.71
C ASP A 183 12.88 -7.67 -17.21
N ARG A 184 13.06 -6.59 -17.97
CA ARG A 184 13.40 -6.67 -19.38
C ARG A 184 14.79 -7.27 -19.64
N ASN A 185 15.76 -6.95 -18.80
CA ASN A 185 17.12 -7.51 -18.93
C ASN A 185 17.13 -9.01 -18.66
N PHE A 186 16.36 -9.51 -17.70
CA PHE A 186 16.18 -10.95 -17.48
C PHE A 186 15.59 -11.65 -18.71
N GLY A 187 14.59 -11.06 -19.37
CA GLY A 187 14.01 -11.60 -20.59
C GLY A 187 15.03 -11.80 -21.73
N TRP A 188 15.96 -10.86 -21.91
CA TRP A 188 17.01 -10.96 -22.92
C TRP A 188 18.04 -12.04 -22.63
N ILE A 189 18.38 -12.26 -21.36
CA ILE A 189 19.32 -13.32 -20.94
C ILE A 189 18.73 -14.70 -21.26
N PHE A 190 17.45 -14.91 -20.97
CA PHE A 190 16.76 -16.17 -21.28
C PHE A 190 16.59 -16.39 -22.78
N ALA A 191 16.25 -15.34 -23.56
CA ALA A 191 16.16 -15.43 -25.01
C ALA A 191 17.53 -15.76 -25.66
N GLY A 192 18.63 -15.20 -25.15
CA GLY A 192 19.96 -15.50 -25.60
C GLY A 192 20.40 -16.94 -25.28
N ALA A 193 20.03 -17.46 -24.13
CA ALA A 193 20.35 -18.86 -23.75
C ALA A 193 19.55 -19.88 -24.57
N ALA A 194 18.30 -19.57 -24.94
CA ALA A 194 17.47 -20.45 -25.79
C ALA A 194 17.91 -20.50 -27.25
N LEU A 195 18.71 -19.52 -27.74
CA LEU A 195 19.29 -19.51 -29.08
C LEU A 195 20.63 -20.30 -29.17
N LEU A 196 21.21 -20.67 -28.00
CA LEU A 196 22.47 -21.39 -27.93
C LEU A 196 22.28 -22.87 -27.55
N ALA A 197 21.08 -23.33 -27.37
CA ALA A 197 20.67 -24.74 -27.13
C ALA A 197 20.04 -25.33 -28.40
#